data_aae9e9873060bd69d88e5516b0e2bd98
#
_entry.id   aae9e9873060bd69d88e5516b0e2bd98
#
_cell.length_a   1.000
_cell.length_b   1.000
_cell.length_c   1.000
_cell.angle_alpha   90.00
_cell.angle_beta   90.00
_cell.angle_gamma   90.00
#
_symmetry.space_group_name_H-M   'P 1'
#
loop_
_entity.id
_entity.type
_entity.pdbx_description
1 polymer ?
#
loop_
_entity_poly.entity_id
_entity_poly.type
_entity_poly.pdbx_seq_one_letter_code
_entity_poly.pdbx_strand_id
1 'polypeptide(L)'
;MMTTDKERIDSKFDSRYRNLLSMETLSEIKEESINKELSLGKSFQEKLFLQKRIQLPKPNINTTSSNTNSFIEKNISISPELYHKCKEAIFTLEQLNDIINHFNSDNLNSKYIGFVGIRKLLLREENPPINIIFENELLHGIIEGLNMSVEFQYEALWCLINISFGKNKESEKIIKEGGYEKILNLLNHNLDEIKEMALWCIDNFVHESLKTKKLLANKSLFNKLITLLATTSNEKIISHCVCIIRVLIKHFPNKKYEKIDIKKLINLISKLIIFIDYYSVNESEKNILYDCCFILSYISENIKQYKDILLENGVIQHIIKLIKTPNIEKDEYLFYILLNIIGNIINGNVNQTNQILNYGIIDILKKNITTKNKKLQKEICWIISNISADIPKNKKLLIDIGLFPILCDIYNKSERSIRIEVIYALCNLTQVNDKYYLDYIINNGILNIICSGIKSNETKEIVVCLEALIYLLHYGKKTSKDGTNFIGNEIEKMGMLDVLENLQYNKSEIIYEYTYEIIKKFFPYE
;
A
#
# COMPACT_ATOMS: atom_id res chain seq x y z
N MET A 1 41.55 2.14 -28.23
CA MET A 1 40.15 2.39 -28.68
C MET A 1 39.25 1.17 -28.46
N MET A 2 39.55 0.30 -27.44
CA MET A 2 38.77 -0.91 -27.10
C MET A 2 38.18 -0.90 -25.68
N THR A 3 38.22 0.25 -24.99
CA THR A 3 37.70 0.39 -23.61
C THR A 3 36.30 0.98 -23.55
N THR A 4 35.79 1.58 -24.63
CA THR A 4 34.51 2.33 -24.63
C THR A 4 33.27 1.46 -24.87
N ASP A 5 33.40 0.30 -25.50
CA ASP A 5 32.24 -0.56 -25.78
C ASP A 5 31.86 -1.42 -24.58
N LYS A 6 32.82 -1.81 -23.74
CA LYS A 6 32.56 -2.58 -22.53
C LYS A 6 31.85 -1.76 -21.44
N GLU A 7 32.27 -0.52 -21.24
CA GLU A 7 31.61 0.42 -20.32
C GLU A 7 30.21 0.84 -20.80
N ARG A 8 29.97 0.87 -22.11
CA ARG A 8 28.67 1.21 -22.68
C ARG A 8 27.66 0.07 -22.61
N ILE A 9 28.13 -1.19 -22.62
CA ILE A 9 27.32 -2.38 -22.40
C ILE A 9 26.98 -2.50 -20.91
N ASP A 10 27.95 -2.34 -20.00
CA ASP A 10 27.74 -2.45 -18.56
C ASP A 10 26.81 -1.35 -18.02
N SER A 11 26.91 -0.10 -18.52
CA SER A 11 26.03 1.00 -18.08
C SER A 11 24.59 0.90 -18.60
N LYS A 12 24.37 0.29 -19.77
CA LYS A 12 23.02 0.03 -20.29
C LYS A 12 22.34 -1.14 -19.57
N PHE A 13 23.11 -2.11 -19.08
CA PHE A 13 22.57 -3.26 -18.34
C PHE A 13 22.03 -2.89 -16.97
N ASP A 14 22.71 -2.03 -16.22
CA ASP A 14 22.36 -1.73 -14.83
C ASP A 14 21.05 -0.95 -14.64
N SER A 15 20.64 -0.14 -15.63
CA SER A 15 19.45 0.72 -15.52
C SER A 15 18.17 0.11 -16.10
N ARG A 16 18.26 -0.84 -17.06
CA ARG A 16 17.09 -1.40 -17.75
C ARG A 16 16.35 -2.47 -16.98
N TYR A 17 17.05 -3.34 -16.24
CA TYR A 17 16.43 -4.45 -15.52
C TYR A 17 15.59 -4.00 -14.32
N ARG A 18 16.04 -2.96 -13.63
CA ARG A 18 15.29 -2.37 -12.50
C ARG A 18 14.02 -1.62 -12.92
N ASN A 19 13.95 -1.13 -14.16
CA ASN A 19 12.83 -0.29 -14.63
C ASN A 19 11.74 -1.02 -15.42
N LEU A 20 12.02 -2.19 -16.04
CA LEU A 20 11.06 -2.89 -16.89
C LEU A 20 10.00 -3.68 -16.11
N LEU A 21 10.32 -4.17 -14.92
CA LEU A 21 9.38 -4.92 -14.06
C LEU A 21 8.40 -4.03 -13.28
N SER A 22 8.72 -2.73 -13.09
CA SER A 22 8.00 -1.88 -12.14
C SER A 22 6.70 -1.26 -12.66
N MET A 23 6.47 -1.16 -13.97
CA MET A 23 5.38 -0.31 -14.47
C MET A 23 4.12 -1.03 -14.98
N GLU A 24 4.19 -2.18 -15.62
CA GLU A 24 3.02 -2.82 -16.23
C GLU A 24 2.39 -3.93 -15.38
N THR A 25 3.18 -4.79 -14.75
CA THR A 25 2.67 -5.84 -13.85
C THR A 25 2.11 -5.29 -12.54
N LEU A 26 2.63 -4.15 -12.07
CA LEU A 26 2.12 -3.47 -10.89
C LEU A 26 0.76 -2.81 -11.11
N SER A 27 0.43 -2.38 -12.35
CA SER A 27 -0.89 -1.78 -12.62
C SER A 27 -2.02 -2.81 -12.60
N GLU A 28 -1.82 -4.00 -13.15
CA GLU A 28 -2.84 -5.06 -13.19
C GLU A 28 -3.06 -5.72 -11.82
N ILE A 29 -1.98 -5.98 -11.07
CA ILE A 29 -2.06 -6.50 -9.69
C ILE A 29 -2.61 -5.44 -8.74
N LYS A 30 -2.31 -4.15 -8.98
CA LYS A 30 -2.90 -3.03 -8.23
C LYS A 30 -4.40 -2.94 -8.43
N GLU A 31 -4.93 -3.09 -9.64
CA GLU A 31 -6.38 -3.01 -9.86
C GLU A 31 -7.14 -4.17 -9.22
N GLU A 32 -6.65 -5.40 -9.31
CA GLU A 32 -7.29 -6.55 -8.65
C GLU A 32 -7.18 -6.50 -7.12
N SER A 33 -6.00 -6.13 -6.58
CA SER A 33 -5.80 -5.97 -5.13
C SER A 33 -6.60 -4.78 -4.60
N ILE A 34 -6.62 -3.66 -5.30
CA ILE A 34 -7.41 -2.47 -4.95
C ILE A 34 -8.92 -2.78 -4.98
N ASN A 35 -9.41 -3.52 -5.97
CA ASN A 35 -10.82 -3.88 -6.05
C ASN A 35 -11.24 -4.87 -4.97
N LYS A 36 -10.36 -5.81 -4.59
CA LYS A 36 -10.59 -6.74 -3.50
C LYS A 36 -10.44 -6.08 -2.12
N GLU A 37 -9.48 -5.18 -1.95
CA GLU A 37 -9.34 -4.35 -0.74
C GLU A 37 -10.48 -3.35 -0.60
N LEU A 38 -10.98 -2.77 -1.70
CA LEU A 38 -12.16 -1.91 -1.69
C LEU A 38 -13.43 -2.69 -1.31
N SER A 39 -13.57 -3.95 -1.74
CA SER A 39 -14.69 -4.81 -1.38
C SER A 39 -14.59 -5.31 0.07
N LEU A 40 -13.40 -5.69 0.54
CA LEU A 40 -13.13 -6.07 1.94
C LEU A 40 -13.19 -4.85 2.85
N GLY A 41 -12.63 -3.72 2.46
CA GLY A 41 -12.69 -2.46 3.19
C GLY A 41 -14.11 -1.93 3.31
N LYS A 42 -14.93 -1.99 2.25
CA LYS A 42 -16.35 -1.63 2.31
C LYS A 42 -17.13 -2.56 3.23
N SER A 43 -16.98 -3.87 3.11
CA SER A 43 -17.67 -4.84 3.97
C SER A 43 -17.22 -4.72 5.43
N PHE A 44 -15.94 -4.49 5.69
CA PHE A 44 -15.42 -4.27 7.02
C PHE A 44 -15.85 -2.93 7.60
N GLN A 45 -15.84 -1.87 6.79
CA GLN A 45 -16.33 -0.55 7.18
C GLN A 45 -17.84 -0.53 7.38
N GLU A 46 -18.63 -1.23 6.54
CA GLU A 46 -20.07 -1.40 6.75
C GLU A 46 -20.35 -2.13 8.07
N LYS A 47 -19.60 -3.19 8.41
CA LYS A 47 -19.70 -3.89 9.70
C LYS A 47 -19.25 -3.01 10.87
N LEU A 48 -18.12 -2.34 10.74
CA LEU A 48 -17.57 -1.45 11.77
C LEU A 48 -18.50 -0.23 11.97
N PHE A 49 -19.07 0.28 10.90
CA PHE A 49 -20.01 1.40 10.93
C PHE A 49 -21.35 0.98 11.57
N LEU A 50 -21.89 -0.18 11.21
CA LEU A 50 -23.08 -0.74 11.87
C LEU A 50 -22.82 -0.98 13.35
N GLN A 51 -21.66 -1.53 13.71
CA GLN A 51 -21.27 -1.70 15.12
C GLN A 51 -21.07 -0.35 15.82
N LYS A 52 -20.39 0.61 15.19
CA LYS A 52 -20.23 1.97 15.74
C LYS A 52 -21.55 2.74 15.80
N ARG A 53 -22.45 2.53 14.85
CA ARG A 53 -23.79 3.12 14.84
C ARG A 53 -24.66 2.60 16.00
N ILE A 54 -24.51 1.31 16.35
CA ILE A 54 -25.18 0.67 17.49
C ILE A 54 -24.46 1.00 18.81
N GLN A 55 -23.13 1.14 18.77
CA GLN A 55 -22.25 1.41 19.92
C GLN A 55 -21.76 2.85 20.01
N LEU A 56 -22.40 3.79 19.28
CA LEU A 56 -22.02 5.20 19.38
C LEU A 56 -21.86 5.55 20.85
N PRO A 57 -20.72 6.12 21.27
CA PRO A 57 -20.50 6.44 22.64
C PRO A 57 -21.70 7.26 23.09
N LYS A 58 -22.49 6.69 23.99
CA LYS A 58 -23.27 7.54 24.89
C LYS A 58 -22.22 8.52 25.38
N PRO A 59 -22.40 9.84 25.24
CA PRO A 59 -21.46 10.77 25.81
C PRO A 59 -21.22 10.28 27.22
N ASN A 60 -20.02 9.79 27.48
CA ASN A 60 -19.71 9.06 28.69
C ASN A 60 -19.50 10.08 29.78
N ILE A 61 -20.62 10.59 30.30
CA ILE A 61 -20.66 11.50 31.46
C ILE A 61 -20.15 10.78 32.71
N ASN A 62 -19.93 9.45 32.66
CA ASN A 62 -19.57 8.61 33.81
C ASN A 62 -18.20 7.92 33.74
N THR A 63 -17.29 8.29 32.84
CA THR A 63 -15.90 7.87 33.01
C THR A 63 -15.16 8.94 33.81
N THR A 64 -14.69 8.51 34.95
CA THR A 64 -13.85 9.20 35.94
C THR A 64 -12.49 9.66 35.36
N SER A 65 -12.49 10.51 34.34
CA SER A 65 -11.45 11.48 34.08
C SER A 65 -12.04 12.86 34.38
N SER A 66 -11.79 13.30 35.58
CA SER A 66 -12.42 14.43 36.29
C SER A 66 -12.24 15.82 35.67
N ASN A 67 -11.77 15.94 34.43
CA ASN A 67 -11.49 17.27 33.84
C ASN A 67 -12.21 17.59 32.53
N THR A 68 -12.75 16.64 31.76
CA THR A 68 -13.39 16.91 30.46
C THR A 68 -14.89 17.22 30.58
N ASN A 69 -15.60 16.56 31.49
CA ASN A 69 -17.04 16.82 31.70
C ASN A 69 -17.34 18.22 32.25
N SER A 70 -16.42 18.79 33.01
CA SER A 70 -16.61 20.15 33.57
C SER A 70 -16.49 21.25 32.53
N PHE A 71 -15.84 20.99 31.37
CA PHE A 71 -15.60 22.02 30.34
C PHE A 71 -16.79 22.13 29.36
N ILE A 72 -17.40 21.02 28.99
CA ILE A 72 -18.63 21.03 28.17
C ILE A 72 -19.78 21.65 28.96
N GLU A 73 -19.95 21.24 30.24
CA GLU A 73 -21.02 21.78 31.09
C GLU A 73 -20.86 23.30 31.42
N LYS A 74 -19.63 23.83 31.44
CA LYS A 74 -19.38 25.24 31.74
C LYS A 74 -19.55 26.19 30.55
N ASN A 75 -19.58 25.70 29.32
CA ASN A 75 -19.64 26.51 28.09
C ASN A 75 -20.88 26.25 27.23
N ILE A 76 -21.90 25.59 27.77
CA ILE A 76 -23.15 25.32 27.07
C ILE A 76 -23.99 26.58 27.01
N SER A 77 -24.38 27.01 25.79
CA SER A 77 -25.31 28.14 25.58
C SER A 77 -26.78 27.74 25.82
N ILE A 78 -27.01 26.44 26.00
CA ILE A 78 -28.31 25.80 26.21
C ILE A 78 -28.49 25.50 27.72
N SER A 79 -29.71 25.59 28.24
CA SER A 79 -29.96 25.25 29.65
C SER A 79 -29.63 23.76 29.90
N PRO A 80 -28.96 23.41 31.04
CA PRO A 80 -28.67 22.03 31.38
C PRO A 80 -29.90 21.11 31.42
N GLU A 81 -31.01 21.64 31.89
CA GLU A 81 -32.28 20.93 31.93
C GLU A 81 -32.80 20.56 30.53
N LEU A 82 -32.71 21.47 29.56
CA LEU A 82 -33.08 21.24 28.19
C LEU A 82 -32.16 20.21 27.54
N TYR A 83 -30.84 20.32 27.80
CA TYR A 83 -29.86 19.35 27.29
C TYR A 83 -30.19 17.93 27.74
N HIS A 84 -30.48 17.72 29.03
CA HIS A 84 -30.85 16.41 29.57
C HIS A 84 -32.19 15.93 29.02
N LYS A 85 -33.20 16.79 28.92
CA LYS A 85 -34.50 16.48 28.36
C LYS A 85 -34.40 16.02 26.88
N CYS A 86 -33.61 16.73 26.08
CA CYS A 86 -33.36 16.37 24.68
C CYS A 86 -32.61 15.05 24.55
N LYS A 87 -31.71 14.72 25.47
CA LYS A 87 -30.98 13.46 25.47
C LYS A 87 -31.89 12.25 25.61
N GLU A 88 -32.91 12.35 26.44
CA GLU A 88 -33.87 11.26 26.71
C GLU A 88 -35.07 11.25 25.74
N ALA A 89 -35.38 12.39 25.11
CA ALA A 89 -36.53 12.51 24.22
C ALA A 89 -36.46 11.54 23.03
N ILE A 90 -37.62 10.97 22.68
CA ILE A 90 -37.80 10.14 21.48
C ILE A 90 -38.47 11.02 20.42
N PHE A 91 -37.91 11.07 19.23
CA PHE A 91 -38.47 11.77 18.08
C PHE A 91 -38.93 10.77 17.02
N THR A 92 -40.08 11.04 16.36
CA THR A 92 -40.66 10.19 15.32
C THR A 92 -40.83 10.95 14.02
N LEU A 93 -40.99 10.25 12.89
CA LEU A 93 -41.24 10.89 11.61
C LEU A 93 -42.59 11.64 11.58
N GLU A 94 -43.56 11.23 12.41
CA GLU A 94 -44.84 11.95 12.56
C GLU A 94 -44.65 13.36 13.09
N GLN A 95 -43.57 13.61 13.86
CA GLN A 95 -43.18 14.91 14.43
C GLN A 95 -42.29 15.73 13.48
N LEU A 96 -42.09 15.29 12.23
CA LEU A 96 -41.12 15.94 11.33
C LEU A 96 -41.37 17.44 11.16
N ASN A 97 -42.63 17.86 10.96
CA ASN A 97 -42.98 19.27 10.81
C ASN A 97 -42.65 20.10 12.06
N ASP A 98 -42.89 19.56 13.25
CA ASP A 98 -42.55 20.24 14.49
C ASP A 98 -41.04 20.32 14.65
N ILE A 99 -40.30 19.28 14.33
CA ILE A 99 -38.83 19.25 14.35
C ILE A 99 -38.27 20.32 13.39
N ILE A 100 -38.81 20.46 12.18
CA ILE A 100 -38.41 21.46 11.20
C ILE A 100 -38.73 22.88 11.70
N ASN A 101 -39.89 23.09 12.30
CA ASN A 101 -40.25 24.38 12.89
C ASN A 101 -39.28 24.74 14.02
N HIS A 102 -38.94 23.80 14.88
CA HIS A 102 -37.92 23.98 15.90
C HIS A 102 -36.54 24.31 15.30
N PHE A 103 -36.11 23.58 14.27
CA PHE A 103 -34.83 23.74 13.59
C PHE A 103 -34.67 25.15 12.98
N ASN A 104 -35.73 25.69 12.40
CA ASN A 104 -35.75 27.00 11.76
C ASN A 104 -36.02 28.15 12.73
N SER A 105 -36.24 27.88 14.02
CA SER A 105 -36.52 28.90 15.02
C SER A 105 -35.29 29.79 15.29
N ASP A 106 -35.53 31.09 15.54
CA ASP A 106 -34.48 32.02 15.99
C ASP A 106 -34.11 31.83 17.48
N ASN A 107 -34.99 31.19 18.24
CA ASN A 107 -34.72 30.87 19.63
C ASN A 107 -33.74 29.69 19.73
N LEU A 108 -32.57 29.90 20.36
CA LEU A 108 -31.51 28.89 20.45
C LEU A 108 -31.95 27.60 21.12
N ASN A 109 -32.77 27.65 22.17
CA ASN A 109 -33.28 26.45 22.84
C ASN A 109 -34.20 25.63 21.90
N SER A 110 -35.08 26.34 21.19
CA SER A 110 -35.94 25.71 20.18
C SER A 110 -35.11 25.12 19.05
N LYS A 111 -34.18 25.89 18.49
CA LYS A 111 -33.27 25.43 17.43
C LYS A 111 -32.50 24.18 17.83
N TYR A 112 -32.01 24.09 19.06
CA TYR A 112 -31.32 22.92 19.59
C TYR A 112 -32.21 21.67 19.60
N ILE A 113 -33.49 21.82 20.01
CA ILE A 113 -34.47 20.70 19.93
C ILE A 113 -34.56 20.21 18.49
N GLY A 114 -34.61 21.10 17.50
CA GLY A 114 -34.66 20.75 16.08
C GLY A 114 -33.42 19.96 15.62
N PHE A 115 -32.21 20.41 15.97
CA PHE A 115 -30.96 19.72 15.66
C PHE A 115 -30.93 18.29 16.25
N VAL A 116 -31.26 18.17 17.54
CA VAL A 116 -31.33 16.84 18.21
C VAL A 116 -32.39 15.97 17.56
N GLY A 117 -33.56 16.53 17.20
CA GLY A 117 -34.63 15.81 16.50
C GLY A 117 -34.17 15.25 15.17
N ILE A 118 -33.57 16.09 14.31
CA ILE A 118 -33.01 15.65 13.01
C ILE A 118 -31.97 14.53 13.21
N ARG A 119 -30.99 14.74 14.11
CA ARG A 119 -30.00 13.70 14.40
C ARG A 119 -30.63 12.38 14.79
N LYS A 120 -31.60 12.41 15.68
CA LYS A 120 -32.27 11.19 16.18
C LYS A 120 -33.09 10.49 15.10
N LEU A 121 -33.72 11.23 14.18
CA LEU A 121 -34.38 10.65 13.03
C LEU A 121 -33.39 9.92 12.12
N LEU A 122 -32.21 10.50 11.89
CA LEU A 122 -31.15 9.89 11.07
C LEU A 122 -30.49 8.66 11.73
N LEU A 123 -30.65 8.46 13.04
CA LEU A 123 -30.06 7.33 13.77
C LEU A 123 -30.96 6.08 13.85
N ARG A 124 -32.27 6.22 13.59
CA ARG A 124 -33.28 5.26 14.04
C ARG A 124 -33.39 3.98 13.24
N GLU A 125 -32.94 3.96 12.00
CA GLU A 125 -33.17 2.85 11.06
C GLU A 125 -31.88 2.37 10.40
N GLU A 126 -31.87 1.11 9.94
CA GLU A 126 -30.80 0.60 9.09
C GLU A 126 -30.61 1.44 7.82
N ASN A 127 -31.72 2.03 7.31
CA ASN A 127 -31.74 3.00 6.22
C ASN A 127 -32.25 4.34 6.74
N PRO A 128 -31.38 5.27 7.16
CA PRO A 128 -31.79 6.58 7.65
C PRO A 128 -32.55 7.35 6.56
N PRO A 129 -33.61 8.09 6.92
CA PRO A 129 -34.40 8.85 5.97
C PRO A 129 -33.66 10.12 5.52
N ILE A 130 -32.51 9.96 4.83
CA ILE A 130 -31.64 11.06 4.39
C ILE A 130 -32.38 12.00 3.44
N ASN A 131 -33.34 11.48 2.67
CA ASN A 131 -34.11 12.28 1.72
C ASN A 131 -34.81 13.47 2.38
N ILE A 132 -35.29 13.35 3.62
CA ILE A 132 -35.96 14.44 4.34
C ILE A 132 -35.08 15.69 4.46
N ILE A 133 -33.75 15.51 4.55
CA ILE A 133 -32.79 16.61 4.66
C ILE A 133 -32.77 17.44 3.38
N PHE A 134 -32.80 16.78 2.23
CA PHE A 134 -32.74 17.43 0.92
C PHE A 134 -34.11 17.96 0.47
N GLU A 135 -35.19 17.22 0.72
CA GLU A 135 -36.55 17.60 0.39
C GLU A 135 -37.02 18.83 1.17
N ASN A 136 -36.52 19.01 2.38
CA ASN A 136 -36.87 20.15 3.26
C ASN A 136 -35.75 21.21 3.34
N GLU A 137 -34.75 21.16 2.46
CA GLU A 137 -33.65 22.14 2.37
C GLU A 137 -32.86 22.34 3.69
N LEU A 138 -32.78 21.31 4.56
CA LEU A 138 -32.19 21.42 5.90
C LEU A 138 -30.66 21.40 5.89
N LEU A 139 -30.03 20.95 4.79
CA LEU A 139 -28.56 20.75 4.73
C LEU A 139 -27.80 22.04 5.03
N HIS A 140 -28.22 23.17 4.45
CA HIS A 140 -27.56 24.46 4.68
C HIS A 140 -27.57 24.85 6.17
N GLY A 141 -28.72 24.74 6.84
CA GLY A 141 -28.84 25.01 8.26
C GLY A 141 -27.99 24.08 9.13
N ILE A 142 -27.89 22.79 8.77
CA ILE A 142 -27.00 21.84 9.47
C ILE A 142 -25.54 22.29 9.32
N ILE A 143 -25.12 22.70 8.12
CA ILE A 143 -23.75 23.19 7.86
C ILE A 143 -23.47 24.49 8.62
N GLU A 144 -24.46 25.40 8.75
CA GLU A 144 -24.31 26.61 9.57
C GLU A 144 -24.17 26.29 11.06
N GLY A 145 -24.76 25.21 11.56
CA GLY A 145 -24.56 24.71 12.92
C GLY A 145 -23.08 24.48 13.29
N LEU A 146 -22.20 24.23 12.31
CA LEU A 146 -20.75 24.08 12.53
C LEU A 146 -20.07 25.40 12.97
N ASN A 147 -20.70 26.55 12.73
CA ASN A 147 -20.20 27.86 13.14
C ASN A 147 -20.78 28.33 14.50
N MET A 148 -21.66 27.53 15.08
CA MET A 148 -22.35 27.88 16.35
C MET A 148 -21.55 27.37 17.56
N SER A 149 -22.16 27.35 18.74
CA SER A 149 -21.56 26.84 19.96
C SER A 149 -21.33 25.30 19.90
N VAL A 150 -20.52 24.76 20.82
CA VAL A 150 -20.02 23.38 20.81
C VAL A 150 -21.14 22.34 20.71
N GLU A 151 -22.24 22.53 21.41
CA GLU A 151 -23.39 21.65 21.40
C GLU A 151 -24.04 21.56 20.01
N PHE A 152 -24.12 22.68 19.28
CA PHE A 152 -24.62 22.70 17.90
C PHE A 152 -23.61 22.08 16.94
N GLN A 153 -22.32 22.35 17.11
CA GLN A 153 -21.25 21.73 16.32
C GLN A 153 -21.32 20.21 16.45
N TYR A 154 -21.51 19.72 17.68
CA TYR A 154 -21.65 18.28 17.95
C TYR A 154 -22.85 17.66 17.22
N GLU A 155 -24.05 18.26 17.34
CA GLU A 155 -25.25 17.76 16.68
C GLU A 155 -25.17 17.87 15.16
N ALA A 156 -24.60 18.97 14.64
CA ALA A 156 -24.38 19.19 13.21
C ALA A 156 -23.42 18.16 12.61
N LEU A 157 -22.25 17.94 13.24
CA LEU A 157 -21.30 16.93 12.82
C LEU A 157 -21.94 15.55 12.80
N TRP A 158 -22.74 15.22 13.82
CA TRP A 158 -23.41 13.95 13.87
C TRP A 158 -24.44 13.75 12.74
N CYS A 159 -25.20 14.80 12.43
CA CYS A 159 -26.08 14.78 11.26
C CYS A 159 -25.27 14.55 9.98
N LEU A 160 -24.16 15.29 9.78
CA LEU A 160 -23.33 15.18 8.58
C LEU A 160 -22.64 13.80 8.45
N ILE A 161 -22.21 13.19 9.57
CA ILE A 161 -21.69 11.82 9.58
C ILE A 161 -22.74 10.84 9.04
N ASN A 162 -23.99 10.92 9.53
CA ASN A 162 -25.05 10.03 9.06
C ASN A 162 -25.44 10.28 7.60
N ILE A 163 -25.51 11.55 7.18
CA ILE A 163 -25.80 11.93 5.79
C ILE A 163 -24.69 11.43 4.86
N SER A 164 -23.41 11.65 5.22
CA SER A 164 -22.27 11.25 4.38
C SER A 164 -22.06 9.74 4.24
N PHE A 165 -22.71 8.95 5.08
CA PHE A 165 -22.73 7.49 4.94
C PHE A 165 -23.71 7.00 3.87
N GLY A 166 -24.53 7.86 3.30
CA GLY A 166 -25.46 7.53 2.22
C GLY A 166 -24.77 6.96 0.99
N LYS A 167 -25.59 6.39 0.09
CA LYS A 167 -25.08 5.71 -1.14
C LYS A 167 -25.21 6.58 -2.41
N ASN A 168 -25.74 7.80 -2.31
CA ASN A 168 -26.20 8.62 -3.44
C ASN A 168 -25.42 9.93 -3.61
N LYS A 169 -24.11 9.94 -3.30
CA LYS A 169 -23.23 11.11 -3.43
C LYS A 169 -23.59 12.27 -2.48
N GLU A 170 -24.07 11.94 -1.30
CA GLU A 170 -24.43 12.92 -0.28
C GLU A 170 -23.21 13.73 0.18
N SER A 171 -22.02 13.12 0.29
CA SER A 171 -20.78 13.84 0.61
C SER A 171 -20.45 14.90 -0.46
N GLU A 172 -20.68 14.62 -1.74
CA GLU A 172 -20.50 15.62 -2.80
C GLU A 172 -21.41 16.84 -2.62
N LYS A 173 -22.64 16.64 -2.11
CA LYS A 173 -23.56 17.74 -1.82
C LYS A 173 -23.08 18.57 -0.64
N ILE A 174 -22.66 17.91 0.47
CA ILE A 174 -22.09 18.58 1.64
C ILE A 174 -20.88 19.43 1.24
N ILE A 175 -19.99 18.88 0.41
CA ILE A 175 -18.78 19.58 -0.06
C ILE A 175 -19.16 20.81 -0.91
N LYS A 176 -20.12 20.67 -1.83
CA LYS A 176 -20.58 21.76 -2.70
C LYS A 176 -21.20 22.93 -1.93
N GLU A 177 -21.85 22.65 -0.82
CA GLU A 177 -22.44 23.67 0.06
C GLU A 177 -21.43 24.27 1.07
N GLY A 178 -20.13 23.97 0.91
CA GLY A 178 -19.07 24.53 1.76
C GLY A 178 -18.92 23.85 3.12
N GLY A 179 -19.58 22.70 3.34
CA GLY A 179 -19.48 21.96 4.60
C GLY A 179 -18.07 21.42 4.86
N TYR A 180 -17.34 21.05 3.81
CA TYR A 180 -15.97 20.52 3.96
C TYR A 180 -15.01 21.53 4.59
N GLU A 181 -15.01 22.78 4.15
CA GLU A 181 -14.12 23.82 4.66
C GLU A 181 -14.39 24.10 6.15
N LYS A 182 -15.66 24.09 6.57
CA LYS A 182 -16.06 24.27 7.96
C LYS A 182 -15.62 23.08 8.82
N ILE A 183 -15.85 21.83 8.32
CA ILE A 183 -15.38 20.60 8.99
C ILE A 183 -13.85 20.61 9.10
N LEU A 184 -13.14 20.99 8.04
CA LEU A 184 -11.68 21.10 8.03
C LEU A 184 -11.16 22.11 9.09
N ASN A 185 -11.89 23.19 9.35
CA ASN A 185 -11.53 24.15 10.39
C ASN A 185 -11.71 23.59 11.80
N LEU A 186 -12.70 22.72 12.01
CA LEU A 186 -12.93 22.05 13.29
C LEU A 186 -11.84 21.05 13.68
N LEU A 187 -10.94 20.66 12.76
CA LEU A 187 -9.74 19.90 13.11
C LEU A 187 -8.77 20.67 14.02
N ASN A 188 -8.91 21.99 14.13
CA ASN A 188 -8.16 22.82 15.07
C ASN A 188 -8.92 23.09 16.38
N HIS A 189 -10.06 22.45 16.61
CA HIS A 189 -10.87 22.66 17.81
C HIS A 189 -10.13 22.20 19.07
N ASN A 190 -10.44 22.81 20.24
CA ASN A 190 -9.78 22.45 21.50
C ASN A 190 -10.24 21.09 22.06
N LEU A 191 -11.47 20.67 21.74
CA LEU A 191 -12.04 19.41 22.21
C LEU A 191 -11.73 18.28 21.21
N ASP A 192 -11.22 17.18 21.73
CA ASP A 192 -10.87 16.00 20.92
C ASP A 192 -12.10 15.32 20.33
N GLU A 193 -13.25 15.35 21.02
CA GLU A 193 -14.52 14.81 20.53
C GLU A 193 -14.96 15.49 19.23
N ILE A 194 -14.82 16.82 19.15
CA ILE A 194 -15.17 17.57 17.93
C ILE A 194 -14.19 17.26 16.80
N LYS A 195 -12.89 17.14 17.11
CA LYS A 195 -11.88 16.73 16.11
C LYS A 195 -12.15 15.32 15.59
N GLU A 196 -12.46 14.36 16.48
CA GLU A 196 -12.79 12.98 16.14
C GLU A 196 -13.99 12.93 15.17
N MET A 197 -15.06 13.64 15.49
CA MET A 197 -16.27 13.69 14.65
C MET A 197 -16.00 14.37 13.30
N ALA A 198 -15.22 15.45 13.28
CA ALA A 198 -14.81 16.12 12.04
C ALA A 198 -13.97 15.19 11.15
N LEU A 199 -13.03 14.45 11.73
CA LEU A 199 -12.25 13.43 11.02
C LEU A 199 -13.14 12.30 10.50
N TRP A 200 -14.15 11.88 11.27
CA TRP A 200 -15.09 10.85 10.81
C TRP A 200 -15.90 11.31 9.59
N CYS A 201 -16.35 12.58 9.56
CA CYS A 201 -16.97 13.11 8.35
C CYS A 201 -16.03 13.05 7.14
N ILE A 202 -14.76 13.47 7.31
CA ILE A 202 -13.77 13.44 6.24
C ILE A 202 -13.48 12.00 5.81
N ASP A 203 -13.41 11.06 6.75
CA ASP A 203 -13.21 9.63 6.47
C ASP A 203 -14.35 9.07 5.58
N ASN A 204 -15.61 9.41 5.88
CA ASN A 204 -16.73 9.07 5.01
C ASN A 204 -16.58 9.69 3.61
N PHE A 205 -16.19 10.96 3.51
CA PHE A 205 -16.01 11.65 2.22
C PHE A 205 -14.95 10.97 1.34
N VAL A 206 -13.81 10.58 1.91
CA VAL A 206 -12.74 9.93 1.14
C VAL A 206 -13.08 8.51 0.69
N HIS A 207 -14.09 7.88 1.32
CA HIS A 207 -14.52 6.54 0.93
C HIS A 207 -15.67 6.53 -0.08
N GLU A 208 -16.36 7.64 -0.31
CA GLU A 208 -17.54 7.70 -1.16
C GLU A 208 -17.22 7.48 -2.65
N SER A 209 -16.29 8.22 -3.24
CA SER A 209 -16.04 8.17 -4.67
C SER A 209 -14.59 8.52 -5.05
N LEU A 210 -14.18 8.15 -6.27
CA LEU A 210 -12.87 8.57 -6.81
C LEU A 210 -12.79 10.10 -6.96
N LYS A 211 -13.92 10.76 -7.22
CA LYS A 211 -13.99 12.21 -7.39
C LYS A 211 -13.71 12.93 -6.06
N THR A 212 -14.35 12.48 -4.96
CA THR A 212 -14.10 13.02 -3.62
C THR A 212 -12.65 12.78 -3.19
N LYS A 213 -12.09 11.58 -3.43
CA LYS A 213 -10.67 11.28 -3.17
C LYS A 213 -9.72 12.27 -3.85
N LYS A 214 -9.90 12.51 -5.15
CA LYS A 214 -9.06 13.45 -5.92
C LYS A 214 -9.21 14.90 -5.43
N LEU A 215 -10.40 15.30 -5.01
CA LEU A 215 -10.66 16.64 -4.48
C LEU A 215 -9.99 16.84 -3.13
N LEU A 216 -10.09 15.85 -2.25
CA LEU A 216 -9.59 15.89 -0.88
C LEU A 216 -8.10 15.57 -0.77
N ALA A 217 -7.49 14.96 -1.79
CA ALA A 217 -6.04 14.73 -1.86
C ALA A 217 -5.28 16.04 -2.11
N ASN A 218 -5.28 16.93 -1.12
CA ASN A 218 -4.67 18.27 -1.20
C ASN A 218 -3.76 18.57 0.00
N LYS A 219 -2.87 19.56 -0.18
CA LYS A 219 -1.88 19.97 0.82
C LYS A 219 -2.51 20.39 2.16
N SER A 220 -3.64 21.08 2.13
CA SER A 220 -4.26 21.62 3.34
C SER A 220 -4.67 20.51 4.29
N LEU A 221 -5.38 19.49 3.78
CA LEU A 221 -5.79 18.34 4.58
C LEU A 221 -4.58 17.55 5.08
N PHE A 222 -3.62 17.20 4.19
CA PHE A 222 -2.44 16.44 4.61
C PHE A 222 -1.65 17.13 5.72
N ASN A 223 -1.41 18.43 5.61
CA ASN A 223 -0.68 19.17 6.66
C ASN A 223 -1.44 19.19 7.99
N LYS A 224 -2.77 19.31 7.97
CA LYS A 224 -3.57 19.22 9.20
C LYS A 224 -3.50 17.82 9.82
N LEU A 225 -3.62 16.75 9.02
CA LEU A 225 -3.49 15.37 9.49
C LEU A 225 -2.11 15.11 10.10
N ILE A 226 -1.03 15.55 9.43
CA ILE A 226 0.34 15.42 9.94
C ILE A 226 0.51 16.20 11.25
N THR A 227 -0.11 17.37 11.36
CA THR A 227 -0.06 18.18 12.59
C THR A 227 -0.81 17.48 13.73
N LEU A 228 -2.00 16.95 13.48
CA LEU A 228 -2.76 16.17 14.46
C LEU A 228 -1.98 14.94 14.93
N LEU A 229 -1.42 14.15 14.02
CA LEU A 229 -0.58 12.98 14.36
C LEU A 229 0.64 13.37 15.22
N ALA A 230 1.17 14.58 15.05
CA ALA A 230 2.31 15.05 15.83
C ALA A 230 1.95 15.53 17.25
N THR A 231 0.69 15.87 17.49
CA THR A 231 0.26 16.55 18.73
C THR A 231 -0.73 15.76 19.57
N THR A 232 -1.36 14.73 19.02
CA THR A 232 -2.38 13.94 19.74
C THR A 232 -1.81 12.65 20.33
N SER A 233 -2.36 12.24 21.46
CA SER A 233 -2.25 10.87 22.01
C SER A 233 -3.58 10.11 21.93
N ASN A 234 -4.64 10.73 21.39
CA ASN A 234 -5.94 10.10 21.27
C ASN A 234 -5.92 9.07 20.13
N GLU A 235 -6.07 7.79 20.47
CA GLU A 235 -6.02 6.65 19.56
C GLU A 235 -7.04 6.76 18.41
N LYS A 236 -8.25 7.26 18.67
CA LYS A 236 -9.29 7.39 17.65
C LYS A 236 -8.94 8.46 16.62
N ILE A 237 -8.36 9.59 17.07
CA ILE A 237 -7.85 10.64 16.16
C ILE A 237 -6.72 10.09 15.32
N ILE A 238 -5.78 9.34 15.92
CA ILE A 238 -4.67 8.68 15.21
C ILE A 238 -5.24 7.72 14.15
N SER A 239 -6.18 6.86 14.53
CA SER A 239 -6.82 5.89 13.63
C SER A 239 -7.45 6.55 12.40
N HIS A 240 -8.27 7.59 12.59
CA HIS A 240 -8.85 8.34 11.47
C HIS A 240 -7.79 9.03 10.61
N CYS A 241 -6.79 9.66 11.23
CA CYS A 241 -5.72 10.33 10.48
C CYS A 241 -4.96 9.37 9.56
N VAL A 242 -4.52 8.21 10.08
CA VAL A 242 -3.77 7.24 9.27
C VAL A 242 -4.65 6.59 8.21
N CYS A 243 -5.92 6.30 8.51
CA CYS A 243 -6.90 5.79 7.54
C CYS A 243 -7.10 6.76 6.37
N ILE A 244 -7.37 8.03 6.65
CA ILE A 244 -7.55 9.06 5.61
C ILE A 244 -6.28 9.22 4.77
N ILE A 245 -5.09 9.28 5.40
CA ILE A 245 -3.81 9.37 4.69
C ILE A 245 -3.61 8.15 3.79
N ARG A 246 -3.85 6.93 4.28
CA ARG A 246 -3.76 5.69 3.49
C ARG A 246 -4.61 5.73 2.23
N VAL A 247 -5.87 6.21 2.36
CA VAL A 247 -6.79 6.30 1.22
C VAL A 247 -6.34 7.35 0.22
N LEU A 248 -5.90 8.52 0.70
CA LEU A 248 -5.61 9.67 -0.16
C LEU A 248 -4.21 9.67 -0.76
N ILE A 249 -3.22 9.02 -0.15
CA ILE A 249 -1.83 9.08 -0.60
C ILE A 249 -1.66 8.60 -2.04
N LYS A 250 -2.46 7.62 -2.48
CA LYS A 250 -2.48 7.11 -3.86
C LYS A 250 -3.00 8.12 -4.88
N HIS A 251 -3.84 9.05 -4.45
CA HIS A 251 -4.53 10.02 -5.30
C HIS A 251 -3.87 11.39 -5.30
N PHE A 252 -2.82 11.54 -4.49
CA PHE A 252 -2.05 12.77 -4.47
C PHE A 252 -1.21 12.88 -5.76
N PRO A 253 -1.29 13.99 -6.50
CA PRO A 253 -0.56 14.15 -7.76
C PRO A 253 0.95 14.05 -7.54
N ASN A 254 1.62 13.11 -8.22
CA ASN A 254 3.06 12.79 -8.05
C ASN A 254 3.99 14.02 -8.07
N LYS A 255 3.67 15.05 -8.86
CA LYS A 255 4.46 16.29 -8.94
C LYS A 255 4.25 17.26 -7.76
N LYS A 256 3.38 16.92 -6.79
CA LYS A 256 3.02 17.80 -5.67
C LYS A 256 3.44 17.26 -4.31
N TYR A 257 4.08 16.08 -4.22
CA TYR A 257 4.61 15.55 -2.94
C TYR A 257 5.61 16.49 -2.26
N GLU A 258 6.36 17.27 -3.03
CA GLU A 258 7.29 18.29 -2.50
C GLU A 258 6.59 19.36 -1.64
N LYS A 259 5.27 19.50 -1.77
CA LYS A 259 4.46 20.45 -1.01
C LYS A 259 3.97 19.91 0.34
N ILE A 260 4.17 18.61 0.61
CA ILE A 260 3.82 17.94 1.87
C ILE A 260 5.11 17.59 2.60
N ASP A 261 5.14 17.70 3.91
CA ASP A 261 6.25 17.24 4.72
C ASP A 261 6.23 15.71 4.87
N ILE A 262 6.58 15.02 3.77
CA ILE A 262 6.65 13.56 3.72
C ILE A 262 7.69 13.03 4.73
N LYS A 263 8.80 13.74 4.95
CA LYS A 263 9.80 13.33 5.95
C LYS A 263 9.21 13.29 7.36
N LYS A 264 8.45 14.31 7.72
CA LYS A 264 7.73 14.35 9.01
C LYS A 264 6.70 13.24 9.10
N LEU A 265 5.93 12.99 8.02
CA LEU A 265 4.98 11.90 7.95
C LEU A 265 5.66 10.54 8.17
N ILE A 266 6.75 10.24 7.46
CA ILE A 266 7.53 9.01 7.62
C ILE A 266 7.94 8.84 9.08
N ASN A 267 8.50 9.88 9.71
CA ASN A 267 8.96 9.79 11.09
C ASN A 267 7.83 9.51 12.08
N LEU A 268 6.65 10.12 11.88
CA LEU A 268 5.47 9.87 12.73
C LEU A 268 4.93 8.44 12.54
N ILE A 269 4.75 8.01 11.29
CA ILE A 269 4.29 6.66 10.97
C ILE A 269 5.28 5.60 11.50
N SER A 270 6.59 5.84 11.33
CA SER A 270 7.62 4.94 11.84
C SER A 270 7.56 4.79 13.37
N LYS A 271 7.33 5.89 14.10
CA LYS A 271 7.15 5.84 15.55
C LYS A 271 5.93 5.01 15.93
N LEU A 272 4.78 5.21 15.25
CA LEU A 272 3.57 4.43 15.51
C LEU A 272 3.82 2.93 15.32
N ILE A 273 4.49 2.51 14.24
CA ILE A 273 4.82 1.11 13.99
C ILE A 273 5.76 0.55 15.08
N ILE A 274 6.74 1.34 15.53
CA ILE A 274 7.71 0.89 16.55
C ILE A 274 7.05 0.75 17.92
N PHE A 275 6.09 1.60 18.27
CA PHE A 275 5.43 1.59 19.57
C PHE A 275 4.29 0.55 19.70
N ILE A 276 3.73 0.08 18.58
CA ILE A 276 2.67 -0.93 18.59
C ILE A 276 3.30 -2.31 18.83
N ASP A 277 2.98 -2.94 19.96
CA ASP A 277 3.36 -4.32 20.25
C ASP A 277 2.35 -5.29 19.63
N TYR A 278 2.76 -5.97 18.57
CA TYR A 278 1.91 -6.89 17.80
C TYR A 278 1.25 -8.00 18.64
N TYR A 279 1.84 -8.40 19.76
CA TYR A 279 1.28 -9.48 20.58
C TYR A 279 0.20 -9.03 21.56
N SER A 280 0.21 -7.77 21.96
CA SER A 280 -0.73 -7.23 22.94
C SER A 280 -1.76 -6.27 22.32
N VAL A 281 -1.70 -6.06 20.99
CA VAL A 281 -2.58 -5.10 20.30
C VAL A 281 -4.06 -5.48 20.38
N ASN A 282 -4.89 -4.48 20.61
CA ASN A 282 -6.31 -4.55 20.35
C ASN A 282 -6.61 -4.40 18.84
N GLU A 283 -7.86 -4.59 18.44
CA GLU A 283 -8.28 -4.52 17.03
C GLU A 283 -8.06 -3.13 16.40
N SER A 284 -8.21 -2.05 17.19
CA SER A 284 -7.98 -0.68 16.74
C SER A 284 -6.51 -0.42 16.43
N GLU A 285 -5.62 -0.78 17.36
CA GLU A 285 -4.16 -0.66 17.19
C GLU A 285 -3.67 -1.51 16.00
N LYS A 286 -4.25 -2.68 15.79
CA LYS A 286 -3.95 -3.54 14.66
C LYS A 286 -4.30 -2.87 13.33
N ASN A 287 -5.45 -2.20 13.26
CA ASN A 287 -5.84 -1.43 12.08
C ASN A 287 -4.90 -0.25 11.83
N ILE A 288 -4.48 0.46 12.90
CA ILE A 288 -3.48 1.53 12.79
C ILE A 288 -2.16 0.98 12.24
N LEU A 289 -1.70 -0.16 12.73
CA LEU A 289 -0.48 -0.81 12.24
C LEU A 289 -0.57 -1.13 10.74
N TYR A 290 -1.68 -1.71 10.29
CA TYR A 290 -1.90 -2.02 8.87
C TYR A 290 -1.89 -0.77 7.99
N ASP A 291 -2.59 0.27 8.40
CA ASP A 291 -2.65 1.52 7.66
C ASP A 291 -1.27 2.20 7.61
N CYS A 292 -0.53 2.20 8.72
CA CYS A 292 0.84 2.71 8.78
C CYS A 292 1.79 1.94 7.85
N CYS A 293 1.77 0.61 7.88
CA CYS A 293 2.59 -0.23 7.01
C CYS A 293 2.24 0.00 5.54
N PHE A 294 0.95 0.14 5.21
CA PHE A 294 0.51 0.44 3.85
C PHE A 294 1.03 1.80 3.36
N ILE A 295 0.99 2.84 4.19
CA ILE A 295 1.53 4.17 3.85
C ILE A 295 3.03 4.06 3.55
N LEU A 296 3.80 3.34 4.37
CA LEU A 296 5.24 3.15 4.13
C LEU A 296 5.51 2.31 2.87
N SER A 297 4.71 1.27 2.61
CA SER A 297 4.79 0.49 1.37
C SER A 297 4.62 1.40 0.15
N TYR A 298 3.58 2.24 0.14
CA TYR A 298 3.34 3.17 -0.94
C TYR A 298 4.48 4.20 -1.12
N ILE A 299 4.99 4.77 -0.02
CA ILE A 299 6.08 5.74 -0.06
C ILE A 299 7.36 5.09 -0.58
N SER A 300 7.73 3.91 -0.08
CA SER A 300 8.94 3.18 -0.47
C SER A 300 8.94 2.80 -1.95
N GLU A 301 7.79 2.50 -2.51
CA GLU A 301 7.61 2.17 -3.93
C GLU A 301 7.71 3.41 -4.83
N ASN A 302 6.99 4.48 -4.49
CA ASN A 302 6.71 5.58 -5.41
C ASN A 302 7.65 6.78 -5.24
N ILE A 303 8.37 6.90 -4.11
CA ILE A 303 9.18 8.08 -3.79
C ILE A 303 10.61 7.65 -3.39
N LYS A 304 11.42 7.34 -4.41
CA LYS A 304 12.76 6.75 -4.25
C LYS A 304 13.68 7.49 -3.26
N GLN A 305 13.61 8.83 -3.22
CA GLN A 305 14.45 9.68 -2.35
C GLN A 305 14.25 9.47 -0.85
N TYR A 306 13.17 8.81 -0.42
CA TYR A 306 12.88 8.59 1.00
C TYR A 306 13.28 7.20 1.51
N LYS A 307 13.82 6.31 0.66
CA LYS A 307 14.27 4.98 1.08
C LYS A 307 15.37 5.03 2.14
N ASP A 308 16.32 5.97 2.01
CA ASP A 308 17.38 6.14 3.00
C ASP A 308 16.84 6.61 4.35
N ILE A 309 15.85 7.51 4.36
CA ILE A 309 15.20 7.96 5.60
C ILE A 309 14.49 6.80 6.33
N LEU A 310 13.89 5.88 5.58
CA LEU A 310 13.27 4.68 6.17
C LEU A 310 14.30 3.75 6.83
N LEU A 311 15.52 3.67 6.29
CA LEU A 311 16.61 2.92 6.88
C LEU A 311 17.21 3.63 8.10
N GLU A 312 17.44 4.94 8.00
CA GLU A 312 18.06 5.76 9.04
C GLU A 312 17.21 5.88 10.31
N ASN A 313 15.88 5.96 10.20
CA ASN A 313 14.99 6.09 11.36
C ASN A 313 14.69 4.77 12.09
N GLY A 314 15.29 3.65 11.65
CA GLY A 314 15.22 2.35 12.31
C GLY A 314 13.92 1.57 12.10
N VAL A 315 12.93 2.10 11.37
CA VAL A 315 11.65 1.39 11.15
C VAL A 315 11.84 0.10 10.35
N ILE A 316 12.75 0.09 9.39
CA ILE A 316 13.03 -1.12 8.58
C ILE A 316 13.61 -2.24 9.45
N GLN A 317 14.52 -1.91 10.36
CA GLN A 317 15.03 -2.90 11.31
C GLN A 317 13.91 -3.46 12.20
N HIS A 318 12.99 -2.60 12.64
CA HIS A 318 11.82 -3.03 13.42
C HIS A 318 10.86 -3.89 12.58
N ILE A 319 10.58 -3.53 11.34
CA ILE A 319 9.78 -4.34 10.40
C ILE A 319 10.38 -5.74 10.25
N ILE A 320 11.70 -5.86 10.08
CA ILE A 320 12.35 -7.17 9.97
C ILE A 320 12.24 -7.96 11.28
N LYS A 321 12.32 -7.31 12.44
CA LYS A 321 12.03 -7.97 13.73
C LYS A 321 10.58 -8.47 13.79
N LEU A 322 9.64 -7.66 13.34
CA LEU A 322 8.22 -8.02 13.29
C LEU A 322 7.98 -9.21 12.34
N ILE A 323 8.62 -9.23 11.17
CA ILE A 323 8.57 -10.37 10.24
C ILE A 323 9.11 -11.66 10.86
N LYS A 324 10.10 -11.57 11.77
CA LYS A 324 10.67 -12.72 12.51
C LYS A 324 9.79 -13.20 13.68
N THR A 325 8.75 -12.46 14.00
CA THR A 325 7.80 -12.81 15.06
C THR A 325 7.14 -14.15 14.78
N PRO A 326 7.10 -15.11 15.75
CA PRO A 326 6.46 -16.39 15.54
C PRO A 326 4.98 -16.24 15.13
N ASN A 327 4.60 -16.99 14.11
CA ASN A 327 3.25 -17.02 13.55
C ASN A 327 2.78 -15.73 12.83
N ILE A 328 3.66 -14.75 12.60
CA ILE A 328 3.31 -13.56 11.82
C ILE A 328 2.85 -13.93 10.40
N GLU A 329 3.37 -15.01 9.84
CA GLU A 329 2.99 -15.54 8.53
C GLU A 329 1.53 -15.98 8.43
N LYS A 330 0.85 -16.19 9.58
CA LYS A 330 -0.59 -16.48 9.63
C LYS A 330 -1.44 -15.24 9.35
N ASP A 331 -0.89 -14.06 9.63
CA ASP A 331 -1.46 -12.78 9.19
C ASP A 331 -0.93 -12.45 7.79
N GLU A 332 -1.45 -13.17 6.80
CA GLU A 332 -0.98 -13.10 5.42
C GLU A 332 -0.98 -11.69 4.85
N TYR A 333 -1.94 -10.87 5.25
CA TYR A 333 -2.06 -9.48 4.77
C TYR A 333 -0.93 -8.61 5.32
N LEU A 334 -0.71 -8.62 6.64
CA LEU A 334 0.38 -7.86 7.24
C LEU A 334 1.73 -8.37 6.73
N PHE A 335 1.92 -9.69 6.72
CA PHE A 335 3.17 -10.30 6.27
C PHE A 335 3.52 -9.91 4.83
N TYR A 336 2.51 -9.89 3.94
CA TYR A 336 2.68 -9.43 2.56
C TYR A 336 3.11 -7.95 2.50
N ILE A 337 2.44 -7.04 3.23
CA ILE A 337 2.78 -5.62 3.22
C ILE A 337 4.20 -5.38 3.76
N LEU A 338 4.58 -6.07 4.83
CA LEU A 338 5.92 -5.96 5.41
C LEU A 338 7.01 -6.41 4.42
N LEU A 339 6.79 -7.54 3.73
CA LEU A 339 7.71 -8.01 2.69
C LEU A 339 7.76 -7.05 1.49
N ASN A 340 6.64 -6.46 1.10
CA ASN A 340 6.59 -5.47 0.03
C ASN A 340 7.43 -4.22 0.36
N ILE A 341 7.36 -3.70 1.59
CA ILE A 341 8.25 -2.61 2.04
C ILE A 341 9.71 -3.00 1.88
N ILE A 342 10.08 -4.20 2.34
CA ILE A 342 11.45 -4.72 2.25
C ILE A 342 11.90 -4.86 0.79
N GLY A 343 11.06 -5.44 -0.07
CA GLY A 343 11.33 -5.59 -1.50
C GLY A 343 11.52 -4.24 -2.20
N ASN A 344 10.70 -3.25 -1.87
CA ASN A 344 10.85 -1.89 -2.39
C ASN A 344 12.19 -1.26 -2.01
N ILE A 345 12.70 -1.48 -0.78
CA ILE A 345 14.03 -1.00 -0.38
C ILE A 345 15.13 -1.74 -1.14
N ILE A 346 15.05 -3.07 -1.25
CA ILE A 346 16.01 -3.91 -2.01
C ILE A 346 16.06 -3.50 -3.49
N ASN A 347 14.93 -3.13 -4.08
CA ASN A 347 14.87 -2.54 -5.43
C ASN A 347 15.40 -1.09 -5.47
N GLY A 348 16.37 -0.77 -4.65
CA GLY A 348 17.06 0.51 -4.59
C GLY A 348 18.50 0.43 -5.10
N ASN A 349 19.46 0.77 -4.23
CA ASN A 349 20.89 0.66 -4.51
C ASN A 349 21.55 -0.45 -3.69
N VAL A 350 22.81 -0.77 -4.04
CA VAL A 350 23.62 -1.83 -3.39
C VAL A 350 23.70 -1.65 -1.87
N ASN A 351 23.87 -0.39 -1.38
CA ASN A 351 23.99 -0.13 0.05
C ASN A 351 22.68 -0.43 0.79
N GLN A 352 21.53 -0.06 0.20
CA GLN A 352 20.20 -0.35 0.74
C GLN A 352 19.97 -1.86 0.79
N THR A 353 20.30 -2.59 -0.28
CA THR A 353 20.21 -4.05 -0.32
C THR A 353 21.08 -4.68 0.76
N ASN A 354 22.36 -4.27 0.87
CA ASN A 354 23.27 -4.84 1.85
C ASN A 354 22.82 -4.60 3.31
N GLN A 355 22.25 -3.45 3.62
CA GLN A 355 21.69 -3.20 4.96
C GLN A 355 20.55 -4.16 5.28
N ILE A 356 19.63 -4.39 4.33
CA ILE A 356 18.54 -5.35 4.51
C ILE A 356 19.05 -6.78 4.69
N LEU A 357 20.05 -7.20 3.91
CA LEU A 357 20.69 -8.51 4.04
C LEU A 357 21.37 -8.68 5.42
N ASN A 358 22.03 -7.64 5.91
CA ASN A 358 22.66 -7.65 7.24
C ASN A 358 21.62 -7.77 8.38
N TYR A 359 20.40 -7.33 8.19
CA TYR A 359 19.31 -7.56 9.16
C TYR A 359 18.77 -8.99 9.12
N GLY A 360 19.25 -9.85 8.20
CA GLY A 360 18.95 -11.29 8.16
C GLY A 360 17.59 -11.61 7.57
N ILE A 361 17.19 -10.94 6.49
CA ILE A 361 15.94 -11.24 5.76
C ILE A 361 16.01 -12.56 5.00
N ILE A 362 17.20 -12.99 4.62
CA ILE A 362 17.42 -14.11 3.71
C ILE A 362 16.84 -15.43 4.23
N ASP A 363 17.00 -15.72 5.53
CA ASP A 363 16.45 -16.94 6.15
C ASP A 363 14.93 -16.96 6.12
N ILE A 364 14.31 -15.78 6.25
CA ILE A 364 12.86 -15.61 6.19
C ILE A 364 12.36 -15.92 4.78
N LEU A 365 13.02 -15.36 3.76
CA LEU A 365 12.68 -15.61 2.37
C LEU A 365 12.81 -17.10 2.04
N LYS A 366 13.91 -17.74 2.45
CA LYS A 366 14.12 -19.18 2.24
C LYS A 366 13.06 -20.03 2.93
N LYS A 367 12.69 -19.70 4.19
CA LYS A 367 11.65 -20.42 4.95
C LYS A 367 10.29 -20.37 4.25
N ASN A 368 9.95 -19.22 3.66
CA ASN A 368 8.59 -18.93 3.18
C ASN A 368 8.42 -19.04 1.64
N ILE A 369 9.49 -19.28 0.88
CA ILE A 369 9.43 -19.32 -0.59
C ILE A 369 8.51 -20.42 -1.14
N THR A 370 8.31 -21.50 -0.38
CA THR A 370 7.44 -22.63 -0.77
C THR A 370 6.01 -22.51 -0.24
N THR A 371 5.60 -21.32 0.19
CA THR A 371 4.24 -21.07 0.68
C THR A 371 3.17 -21.42 -0.36
N LYS A 372 1.99 -21.86 0.12
CA LYS A 372 0.81 -22.13 -0.72
C LYS A 372 0.12 -20.83 -1.19
N ASN A 373 0.33 -19.73 -0.51
CA ASN A 373 -0.20 -18.42 -0.92
C ASN A 373 0.56 -17.90 -2.14
N LYS A 374 -0.08 -17.93 -3.30
CA LYS A 374 0.53 -17.57 -4.59
C LYS A 374 0.98 -16.11 -4.66
N LYS A 375 0.26 -15.20 -4.04
CA LYS A 375 0.64 -13.77 -3.98
C LYS A 375 1.90 -13.58 -3.16
N LEU A 376 1.95 -14.22 -2.00
CA LEU A 376 3.11 -14.17 -1.13
C LEU A 376 4.33 -14.87 -1.78
N GLN A 377 4.12 -16.02 -2.43
CA GLN A 377 5.18 -16.71 -3.16
C GLN A 377 5.77 -15.82 -4.27
N LYS A 378 4.91 -15.16 -5.04
CA LYS A 378 5.33 -14.22 -6.08
C LYS A 378 6.17 -13.08 -5.51
N GLU A 379 5.71 -12.47 -4.42
CA GLU A 379 6.42 -11.38 -3.75
C GLU A 379 7.82 -11.81 -3.27
N ILE A 380 7.93 -12.98 -2.65
CA ILE A 380 9.21 -13.55 -2.22
C ILE A 380 10.13 -13.79 -3.41
N CYS A 381 9.63 -14.38 -4.49
CA CYS A 381 10.41 -14.61 -5.71
C CYS A 381 10.88 -13.29 -6.34
N TRP A 382 10.02 -12.25 -6.35
CA TRP A 382 10.39 -10.91 -6.81
C TRP A 382 11.50 -10.27 -5.94
N ILE A 383 11.44 -10.40 -4.62
CA ILE A 383 12.51 -9.93 -3.74
C ILE A 383 13.83 -10.65 -4.06
N ILE A 384 13.78 -11.97 -4.23
CA ILE A 384 14.97 -12.78 -4.56
C ILE A 384 15.51 -12.40 -5.94
N SER A 385 14.66 -12.11 -6.93
CA SER A 385 15.12 -11.67 -8.26
C SER A 385 15.86 -10.33 -8.18
N ASN A 386 15.39 -9.40 -7.34
CA ASN A 386 16.10 -8.14 -7.11
C ASN A 386 17.46 -8.33 -6.41
N ILE A 387 17.55 -9.23 -5.41
CA ILE A 387 18.83 -9.57 -4.76
C ILE A 387 19.79 -10.23 -5.74
N SER A 388 19.27 -11.12 -6.62
CA SER A 388 20.07 -11.80 -7.63
C SER A 388 20.56 -10.88 -8.75
N ALA A 389 19.91 -9.74 -8.97
CA ALA A 389 20.34 -8.72 -9.92
C ALA A 389 21.49 -7.84 -9.40
N ASP A 390 21.81 -7.96 -8.13
CA ASP A 390 22.82 -7.13 -7.45
C ASP A 390 24.27 -7.64 -7.67
N ILE A 391 25.19 -7.18 -6.86
CA ILE A 391 26.62 -7.52 -6.95
C ILE A 391 26.90 -9.02 -6.80
N PRO A 392 28.03 -9.52 -7.32
CA PRO A 392 28.38 -10.96 -7.27
C PRO A 392 28.36 -11.56 -5.87
N LYS A 393 28.71 -10.77 -4.83
CA LYS A 393 28.65 -11.21 -3.42
C LYS A 393 27.23 -11.67 -3.03
N ASN A 394 26.20 -10.90 -3.42
CA ASN A 394 24.80 -11.19 -3.07
C ASN A 394 24.27 -12.39 -3.87
N LYS A 395 24.73 -12.56 -5.12
CA LYS A 395 24.43 -13.75 -5.94
C LYS A 395 24.99 -15.03 -5.30
N LYS A 396 26.25 -14.99 -4.86
CA LYS A 396 26.91 -16.11 -4.16
C LYS A 396 26.15 -16.50 -2.90
N LEU A 397 25.75 -15.50 -2.09
CA LEU A 397 24.96 -15.74 -0.89
C LEU A 397 23.69 -16.54 -1.18
N LEU A 398 22.94 -16.21 -2.24
CA LEU A 398 21.70 -16.92 -2.61
C LEU A 398 21.99 -18.38 -2.99
N ILE A 399 23.11 -18.65 -3.65
CA ILE A 399 23.53 -20.00 -4.04
C ILE A 399 23.98 -20.78 -2.80
N ASP A 400 24.83 -20.18 -1.94
CA ASP A 400 25.39 -20.81 -0.73
C ASP A 400 24.32 -21.27 0.25
N ILE A 401 23.24 -20.50 0.40
CA ILE A 401 22.10 -20.90 1.24
C ILE A 401 21.18 -21.94 0.59
N GLY A 402 21.50 -22.39 -0.64
CA GLY A 402 20.76 -23.44 -1.35
C GLY A 402 19.42 -23.00 -1.94
N LEU A 403 19.28 -21.73 -2.32
CA LEU A 403 18.05 -21.24 -2.99
C LEU A 403 17.99 -21.68 -4.46
N PHE A 404 19.11 -21.89 -5.13
CA PHE A 404 19.14 -22.25 -6.54
C PHE A 404 18.27 -23.48 -6.88
N PRO A 405 18.42 -24.65 -6.26
CA PRO A 405 17.59 -25.82 -6.56
C PRO A 405 16.10 -25.60 -6.22
N ILE A 406 15.80 -24.82 -5.19
CA ILE A 406 14.42 -24.48 -4.82
C ILE A 406 13.77 -23.62 -5.91
N LEU A 407 14.50 -22.63 -6.45
CA LEU A 407 14.03 -21.80 -7.55
C LEU A 407 13.79 -22.64 -8.82
N CYS A 408 14.67 -23.57 -9.14
CA CYS A 408 14.48 -24.50 -10.28
C CYS A 408 13.20 -25.33 -10.13
N ASP A 409 12.93 -25.84 -8.94
CA ASP A 409 11.72 -26.61 -8.65
C ASP A 409 10.45 -25.74 -8.77
N ILE A 410 10.49 -24.51 -8.26
CA ILE A 410 9.38 -23.56 -8.37
C ILE A 410 9.13 -23.18 -9.83
N TYR A 411 10.18 -22.93 -10.64
CA TYR A 411 10.04 -22.63 -12.06
C TYR A 411 9.24 -23.71 -12.79
N ASN A 412 9.56 -24.98 -12.52
CA ASN A 412 8.93 -26.11 -13.20
C ASN A 412 7.48 -26.37 -12.77
N LYS A 413 7.08 -25.98 -11.55
CA LYS A 413 5.79 -26.33 -10.94
C LYS A 413 4.80 -25.18 -10.83
N SER A 414 5.27 -23.93 -11.01
CA SER A 414 4.45 -22.74 -10.72
C SER A 414 3.73 -22.22 -11.96
N GLU A 415 2.69 -21.43 -11.70
CA GLU A 415 2.00 -20.67 -12.71
C GLU A 415 2.86 -19.54 -13.30
N ARG A 416 2.45 -19.04 -14.46
CA ARG A 416 3.18 -18.02 -15.23
C ARG A 416 3.62 -16.81 -14.40
N SER A 417 2.76 -16.29 -13.54
CA SER A 417 3.01 -15.07 -12.78
C SER A 417 4.18 -15.20 -11.79
N ILE A 418 4.39 -16.40 -11.24
CA ILE A 418 5.51 -16.72 -10.36
C ILE A 418 6.73 -17.12 -11.17
N ARG A 419 6.53 -17.92 -12.24
CA ARG A 419 7.59 -18.40 -13.11
C ARG A 419 8.42 -17.27 -13.71
N ILE A 420 7.79 -16.14 -14.06
CA ILE A 420 8.48 -14.95 -14.57
C ILE A 420 9.46 -14.37 -13.52
N GLU A 421 9.05 -14.24 -12.26
CA GLU A 421 9.95 -13.74 -11.21
C GLU A 421 11.11 -14.70 -10.95
N VAL A 422 10.83 -16.00 -10.99
CA VAL A 422 11.84 -17.05 -10.77
C VAL A 422 12.84 -17.10 -11.91
N ILE A 423 12.41 -16.99 -13.18
CA ILE A 423 13.34 -17.02 -14.31
C ILE A 423 14.29 -15.83 -14.30
N TYR A 424 13.81 -14.63 -13.90
CA TYR A 424 14.69 -13.48 -13.68
C TYR A 424 15.75 -13.77 -12.61
N ALA A 425 15.34 -14.34 -11.47
CA ALA A 425 16.27 -14.72 -10.42
C ALA A 425 17.35 -15.70 -10.92
N LEU A 426 16.94 -16.76 -11.60
CA LEU A 426 17.83 -17.81 -12.10
C LEU A 426 18.79 -17.27 -13.18
N CYS A 427 18.30 -16.50 -14.14
CA CYS A 427 19.12 -15.89 -15.19
C CYS A 427 20.12 -14.86 -14.61
N ASN A 428 19.73 -14.07 -13.61
CA ASN A 428 20.65 -13.17 -12.93
C ASN A 428 21.78 -13.90 -12.21
N LEU A 429 21.52 -15.09 -11.63
CA LEU A 429 22.56 -15.89 -10.97
C LEU A 429 23.63 -16.39 -11.96
N THR A 430 23.33 -16.54 -13.25
CA THR A 430 24.35 -16.91 -14.27
C THR A 430 25.46 -15.87 -14.37
N GLN A 431 25.23 -14.62 -13.95
CA GLN A 431 26.18 -13.52 -14.00
C GLN A 431 26.98 -13.37 -12.68
N VAL A 432 27.18 -14.47 -11.93
CA VAL A 432 27.91 -14.47 -10.65
C VAL A 432 29.40 -14.14 -10.80
N ASN A 433 29.95 -14.24 -12.01
CA ASN A 433 31.35 -13.97 -12.36
C ASN A 433 32.38 -14.75 -11.52
N ASP A 434 32.06 -16.01 -11.21
CA ASP A 434 32.93 -16.90 -10.44
C ASP A 434 32.78 -18.32 -10.97
N LYS A 435 33.91 -18.95 -11.29
CA LYS A 435 33.94 -20.26 -11.94
C LYS A 435 33.23 -21.34 -11.12
N TYR A 436 33.52 -21.42 -9.82
CA TYR A 436 32.95 -22.43 -8.93
C TYR A 436 31.41 -22.38 -8.93
N TYR A 437 30.85 -21.19 -8.80
CA TYR A 437 29.41 -20.99 -8.78
C TYR A 437 28.78 -21.20 -10.16
N LEU A 438 29.45 -20.80 -11.24
CA LEU A 438 28.96 -21.05 -12.61
C LEU A 438 28.94 -22.54 -12.92
N ASP A 439 30.03 -23.27 -12.62
CA ASP A 439 30.06 -24.73 -12.80
C ASP A 439 28.97 -25.41 -11.96
N TYR A 440 28.73 -24.94 -10.74
CA TYR A 440 27.64 -25.45 -9.89
C TYR A 440 26.26 -25.30 -10.56
N ILE A 441 25.88 -24.08 -10.98
CA ILE A 441 24.55 -23.85 -11.57
C ILE A 441 24.37 -24.54 -12.92
N ILE A 442 25.45 -24.63 -13.72
CA ILE A 442 25.43 -25.39 -15.00
C ILE A 442 25.19 -26.87 -14.75
N ASN A 443 25.93 -27.46 -13.82
CA ASN A 443 25.79 -28.88 -13.47
C ASN A 443 24.43 -29.21 -12.80
N ASN A 444 23.77 -28.19 -12.23
CA ASN A 444 22.44 -28.33 -11.62
C ASN A 444 21.28 -27.91 -12.54
N GLY A 445 21.51 -27.85 -13.86
CA GLY A 445 20.45 -27.87 -14.87
C GLY A 445 19.94 -26.49 -15.32
N ILE A 446 20.68 -25.39 -15.08
CA ILE A 446 20.28 -24.06 -15.55
C ILE A 446 20.07 -24.01 -17.06
N LEU A 447 20.83 -24.75 -17.85
CA LEU A 447 20.69 -24.80 -19.32
C LEU A 447 19.32 -25.32 -19.74
N ASN A 448 18.79 -26.35 -19.08
CA ASN A 448 17.44 -26.87 -19.35
C ASN A 448 16.37 -25.80 -19.11
N ILE A 449 16.50 -25.03 -18.04
CA ILE A 449 15.57 -23.98 -17.69
C ILE A 449 15.64 -22.84 -18.71
N ILE A 450 16.84 -22.39 -19.07
CA ILE A 450 17.04 -21.34 -20.09
C ILE A 450 16.47 -21.80 -21.43
N CYS A 451 16.77 -23.00 -21.87
CA CYS A 451 16.22 -23.56 -23.12
C CYS A 451 14.69 -23.67 -23.09
N SER A 452 14.10 -24.05 -21.94
CA SER A 452 12.65 -24.04 -21.74
C SER A 452 12.06 -22.64 -21.84
N GLY A 453 12.70 -21.66 -21.23
CA GLY A 453 12.27 -20.25 -21.27
C GLY A 453 12.38 -19.63 -22.68
N ILE A 454 13.40 -20.00 -23.46
CA ILE A 454 13.53 -19.56 -24.86
C ILE A 454 12.39 -20.15 -25.74
N LYS A 455 11.90 -21.35 -25.43
CA LYS A 455 10.76 -21.99 -26.13
C LYS A 455 9.40 -21.46 -25.67
N SER A 456 9.34 -20.55 -24.71
CA SER A 456 8.07 -19.98 -24.23
C SER A 456 7.45 -19.02 -25.27
N ASN A 457 6.17 -18.68 -25.05
CA ASN A 457 5.48 -17.68 -25.88
C ASN A 457 5.61 -16.26 -25.30
N GLU A 458 6.40 -16.07 -24.25
CA GLU A 458 6.49 -14.82 -23.50
C GLU A 458 7.74 -14.05 -23.90
N THR A 459 7.57 -12.89 -24.55
CA THR A 459 8.68 -12.05 -24.99
C THR A 459 9.69 -11.75 -23.87
N LYS A 460 9.20 -11.42 -22.66
CA LYS A 460 10.06 -11.11 -21.51
C LYS A 460 10.89 -12.33 -21.05
N GLU A 461 10.27 -13.49 -20.99
CA GLU A 461 10.94 -14.75 -20.62
C GLU A 461 12.00 -15.12 -21.66
N ILE A 462 11.67 -15.03 -22.95
CA ILE A 462 12.60 -15.31 -24.05
C ILE A 462 13.82 -14.38 -23.96
N VAL A 463 13.60 -13.07 -23.81
CA VAL A 463 14.67 -12.05 -23.78
C VAL A 463 15.66 -12.32 -22.65
N VAL A 464 15.18 -12.53 -21.40
CA VAL A 464 16.06 -12.75 -20.25
C VAL A 464 16.83 -14.08 -20.38
N CYS A 465 16.22 -15.10 -20.98
CA CYS A 465 16.88 -16.38 -21.23
C CYS A 465 17.95 -16.28 -22.33
N LEU A 466 17.71 -15.51 -23.39
CA LEU A 466 18.70 -15.26 -24.44
C LEU A 466 19.91 -14.49 -23.90
N GLU A 467 19.69 -13.49 -23.05
CA GLU A 467 20.79 -12.77 -22.39
C GLU A 467 21.63 -13.69 -21.48
N ALA A 468 20.97 -14.51 -20.68
CA ALA A 468 21.66 -15.48 -19.84
C ALA A 468 22.45 -16.49 -20.68
N LEU A 469 21.87 -16.94 -21.81
CA LEU A 469 22.54 -17.85 -22.73
C LEU A 469 23.78 -17.21 -23.36
N ILE A 470 23.72 -15.97 -23.80
CA ILE A 470 24.89 -15.22 -24.33
C ILE A 470 26.01 -15.20 -23.29
N TYR A 471 25.68 -14.89 -22.04
CA TYR A 471 26.67 -14.87 -20.95
C TYR A 471 27.34 -16.25 -20.74
N LEU A 472 26.54 -17.32 -20.70
CA LEU A 472 27.03 -18.70 -20.56
C LEU A 472 27.86 -19.15 -21.76
N LEU A 473 27.47 -18.80 -22.98
CA LEU A 473 28.25 -19.09 -24.20
C LEU A 473 29.60 -18.38 -24.19
N HIS A 474 29.66 -17.13 -23.74
CA HIS A 474 30.92 -16.43 -23.50
C HIS A 474 31.80 -17.12 -22.44
N TYR A 475 31.17 -17.58 -21.35
CA TYR A 475 31.88 -18.33 -20.33
C TYR A 475 32.45 -19.64 -20.89
N GLY A 476 31.64 -20.42 -21.63
CA GLY A 476 32.07 -21.68 -22.25
C GLY A 476 33.25 -21.45 -23.20
N LYS A 477 33.20 -20.41 -24.05
CA LYS A 477 34.30 -20.04 -24.95
C LYS A 477 35.57 -19.64 -24.22
N LYS A 478 35.44 -18.87 -23.13
CA LYS A 478 36.58 -18.40 -22.31
C LYS A 478 37.29 -19.53 -21.54
N THR A 479 36.55 -20.53 -21.11
CA THR A 479 37.08 -21.63 -20.28
C THR A 479 37.53 -22.84 -21.09
N SER A 480 37.26 -22.84 -22.38
CA SER A 480 37.74 -23.85 -23.31
C SER A 480 39.27 -23.89 -23.39
N LYS A 481 39.83 -25.10 -23.38
CA LYS A 481 41.27 -25.33 -23.57
C LYS A 481 41.62 -25.75 -25.02
N ASP A 482 40.67 -26.29 -25.72
CA ASP A 482 40.79 -26.84 -27.07
C ASP A 482 40.05 -26.03 -28.15
N GLY A 483 39.48 -24.90 -27.78
CA GLY A 483 38.69 -24.06 -28.67
C GLY A 483 37.21 -24.47 -28.78
N THR A 484 36.80 -25.59 -28.17
CA THR A 484 35.41 -26.08 -28.25
C THR A 484 34.57 -25.41 -27.15
N ASN A 485 33.39 -24.87 -27.50
CA ASN A 485 32.47 -24.27 -26.54
C ASN A 485 31.54 -25.35 -25.98
N PHE A 486 31.84 -25.89 -24.79
CA PHE A 486 31.04 -26.95 -24.20
C PHE A 486 29.57 -26.57 -23.97
N ILE A 487 29.26 -25.28 -23.66
CA ILE A 487 27.89 -24.79 -23.56
C ILE A 487 27.21 -24.82 -24.93
N GLY A 488 27.92 -24.37 -25.98
CA GLY A 488 27.42 -24.47 -27.35
C GLY A 488 27.05 -25.89 -27.75
N ASN A 489 27.96 -26.83 -27.52
CA ASN A 489 27.70 -28.25 -27.80
C ASN A 489 26.49 -28.82 -27.04
N GLU A 490 26.30 -28.42 -25.78
CA GLU A 490 25.15 -28.92 -25.00
C GLU A 490 23.82 -28.34 -25.51
N ILE A 491 23.74 -27.05 -25.85
CA ILE A 491 22.49 -26.47 -26.39
C ILE A 491 22.19 -26.99 -27.81
N GLU A 492 23.21 -27.30 -28.59
CA GLU A 492 23.05 -27.97 -29.90
C GLU A 492 22.43 -29.35 -29.73
N LYS A 493 22.97 -30.20 -28.82
CA LYS A 493 22.39 -31.50 -28.47
C LYS A 493 20.93 -31.40 -28.00
N MET A 494 20.53 -30.27 -27.37
CA MET A 494 19.15 -30.02 -26.96
C MET A 494 18.25 -29.54 -28.12
N GLY A 495 18.75 -29.49 -29.35
CA GLY A 495 18.00 -29.03 -30.53
C GLY A 495 17.64 -27.54 -30.50
N MET A 496 18.48 -26.71 -29.89
CA MET A 496 18.19 -25.29 -29.74
C MET A 496 18.55 -24.47 -30.96
N LEU A 497 19.38 -24.97 -31.89
CA LEU A 497 19.75 -24.19 -33.09
C LEU A 497 18.52 -23.88 -33.95
N ASP A 498 17.69 -24.88 -34.24
CA ASP A 498 16.44 -24.70 -34.99
C ASP A 498 15.52 -23.68 -34.32
N VAL A 499 15.47 -23.67 -32.97
CA VAL A 499 14.66 -22.72 -32.18
C VAL A 499 15.21 -21.33 -32.33
N LEU A 500 16.54 -21.14 -32.23
CA LEU A 500 17.20 -19.83 -32.37
C LEU A 500 17.04 -19.28 -33.80
N GLU A 501 17.18 -20.12 -34.81
CA GLU A 501 16.94 -19.76 -36.21
C GLU A 501 15.51 -19.30 -36.45
N ASN A 502 14.52 -20.01 -35.89
CA ASN A 502 13.11 -19.61 -35.98
C ASN A 502 12.83 -18.29 -35.25
N LEU A 503 13.50 -18.03 -34.14
CA LEU A 503 13.35 -16.77 -33.39
C LEU A 503 13.90 -15.54 -34.13
N GLN A 504 14.75 -15.71 -35.16
CA GLN A 504 15.13 -14.59 -36.05
C GLN A 504 13.95 -14.02 -36.86
N TYR A 505 12.86 -14.77 -37.00
CA TYR A 505 11.62 -14.29 -37.62
C TYR A 505 10.63 -13.71 -36.60
N ASN A 506 11.06 -13.54 -35.34
CA ASN A 506 10.19 -12.98 -34.29
C ASN A 506 9.91 -11.50 -34.56
N LYS A 507 8.68 -11.06 -34.22
CA LYS A 507 8.27 -9.65 -34.38
C LYS A 507 8.99 -8.69 -33.42
N SER A 508 9.59 -9.19 -32.35
CA SER A 508 10.36 -8.41 -31.38
C SER A 508 11.78 -8.19 -31.90
N GLU A 509 12.15 -6.94 -32.17
CA GLU A 509 13.49 -6.54 -32.61
C GLU A 509 14.58 -7.01 -31.63
N ILE A 510 14.32 -6.95 -30.32
CA ILE A 510 15.26 -7.39 -29.28
C ILE A 510 15.53 -8.90 -29.38
N ILE A 511 14.51 -9.71 -29.61
CA ILE A 511 14.68 -11.17 -29.77
C ILE A 511 15.49 -11.47 -31.03
N TYR A 512 15.19 -10.77 -32.12
CA TYR A 512 15.95 -10.88 -33.37
C TYR A 512 17.43 -10.53 -33.14
N GLU A 513 17.73 -9.39 -32.51
CA GLU A 513 19.10 -8.95 -32.25
C GLU A 513 19.89 -9.98 -31.44
N TYR A 514 19.34 -10.46 -30.34
CA TYR A 514 20.00 -11.47 -29.49
C TYR A 514 20.20 -12.82 -30.20
N THR A 515 19.21 -13.29 -30.92
CA THR A 515 19.33 -14.57 -31.64
C THR A 515 20.34 -14.45 -32.80
N TYR A 516 20.33 -13.34 -33.52
CA TYR A 516 21.32 -13.05 -34.56
C TYR A 516 22.75 -12.99 -33.99
N GLU A 517 22.94 -12.31 -32.84
CA GLU A 517 24.24 -12.25 -32.15
C GLU A 517 24.72 -13.66 -31.74
N ILE A 518 23.83 -14.49 -31.15
CA ILE A 518 24.17 -15.84 -30.73
C ILE A 518 24.63 -16.67 -31.91
N ILE A 519 23.84 -16.72 -32.99
CA ILE A 519 24.15 -17.55 -34.16
C ILE A 519 25.46 -17.08 -34.81
N LYS A 520 25.56 -15.81 -35.13
CA LYS A 520 26.74 -15.26 -35.80
C LYS A 520 28.03 -15.43 -35.01
N LYS A 521 27.99 -15.39 -33.68
CA LYS A 521 29.21 -15.36 -32.85
C LYS A 521 29.65 -16.72 -32.34
N PHE A 522 28.69 -17.62 -32.12
CA PHE A 522 28.95 -18.90 -31.49
C PHE A 522 28.65 -20.10 -32.39
N PHE A 523 27.87 -19.93 -33.45
CA PHE A 523 27.48 -20.95 -34.41
C PHE A 523 27.61 -20.43 -35.85
N PRO A 524 28.81 -19.92 -36.25
CA PRO A 524 28.99 -19.49 -37.65
C PRO A 524 28.83 -20.68 -38.60
N TYR A 525 28.09 -20.47 -39.68
CA TYR A 525 28.08 -21.44 -40.78
C TYR A 525 29.52 -21.56 -41.32
N GLU A 526 30.03 -22.78 -41.45
CA GLU A 526 31.31 -23.07 -42.12
C GLU A 526 31.30 -22.68 -43.59
#